data_6ca7aae5bde48ec4df809ff8edc492d9
#
_entry.id   6ca7aae5bde48ec4df809ff8edc492d9
#
_cell.length_a   1.000
_cell.length_b   1.000
_cell.length_c   1.000
_cell.angle_alpha   90.00
_cell.angle_beta   90.00
_cell.angle_gamma   90.00
#
_symmetry.space_group_name_H-M   'P 1'
#
loop_
_entity.id
_entity.type
_entity.pdbx_description
1 polymer ?
#
loop_
_entity_poly.entity_id
_entity_poly.type
_entity_poly.pdbx_seq_one_letter_code
_entity_poly.pdbx_strand_id
1 'polypeptide(L)'
;LLGRQLQLVHVTEGPNAYSQLPILESLITNNLKIGDLEVVTNNFQNIQYVFSQNTDSTVEQKLESMDNLRNWYLTAFNLDIKRNRILHFQNSRNLLQQMLRIASDAYGDKDERIVPFLYQEALEKFSLMTLLSSQDELGHDANRYIFVPERIPPMTYLRQGYELVKDIREIIQLTDNNEADGMAAVYEADYQMLLGLGIAQRTYREAMDLFVEAGIDDEKVIDFFTRPAVLPVSEYYTSIDEAINAQKATGYEVLNGEEGSDPKVYLGNYTAWNESVPYTAMPALPEILSDIELELIKVEMQFRISSRGKTRGPDAESSEPDSVRARRDAEDALKEMVFRPRFVGNRWRPLRNLTMTYWYPTEK
;
A
#
# COMPACT_ATOMS: atom_id res chain seq x y z
N LEU A 1 35.63 -2.17 -6.17
CA LEU A 1 36.16 -2.51 -4.83
C LEU A 1 35.20 -3.46 -4.12
N LEU A 2 33.93 -3.11 -3.97
CA LEU A 2 32.90 -3.90 -3.28
C LEU A 2 32.74 -5.33 -3.83
N GLY A 3 32.76 -5.52 -5.17
CA GLY A 3 32.68 -6.85 -5.77
C GLY A 3 33.86 -7.77 -5.40
N ARG A 4 35.06 -7.21 -5.21
CA ARG A 4 36.21 -7.99 -4.70
C ARG A 4 36.06 -8.33 -3.22
N GLN A 5 35.49 -7.44 -2.42
CA GLN A 5 35.21 -7.71 -1.01
C GLN A 5 34.19 -8.84 -0.87
N LEU A 6 33.09 -8.79 -1.66
CA LEU A 6 32.08 -9.84 -1.69
C LEU A 6 32.69 -11.20 -2.07
N GLN A 7 33.53 -11.22 -3.13
CA GLN A 7 34.24 -12.43 -3.54
C GLN A 7 35.16 -12.97 -2.45
N LEU A 8 35.86 -12.11 -1.70
CA LEU A 8 36.70 -12.52 -0.60
C LEU A 8 35.87 -13.18 0.51
N VAL A 9 34.77 -12.58 0.92
CA VAL A 9 33.85 -13.18 1.91
C VAL A 9 33.37 -14.55 1.46
N HIS A 10 32.95 -14.70 0.20
CA HIS A 10 32.51 -15.99 -0.33
C HIS A 10 33.58 -17.06 -0.25
N VAL A 11 34.86 -16.69 -0.48
CA VAL A 11 35.98 -17.64 -0.43
C VAL A 11 36.36 -17.97 1.01
N THR A 12 36.33 -17.01 1.93
CA THR A 12 36.80 -17.19 3.31
C THR A 12 35.75 -17.72 4.26
N GLU A 13 34.49 -17.31 4.11
CA GLU A 13 33.43 -17.60 5.07
C GLU A 13 32.24 -18.33 4.42
N GLY A 14 32.23 -18.43 3.09
CA GLY A 14 31.20 -19.11 2.33
C GLY A 14 30.08 -18.17 1.79
N PRO A 15 29.27 -18.68 0.84
CA PRO A 15 28.30 -17.89 0.16
C PRO A 15 27.08 -17.50 1.01
N ASN A 16 26.92 -18.06 2.20
CA ASN A 16 25.79 -17.82 3.10
C ASN A 16 26.18 -17.00 4.33
N ALA A 17 27.42 -16.47 4.37
CA ALA A 17 27.91 -15.72 5.53
C ALA A 17 27.19 -14.37 5.68
N TYR A 18 26.76 -14.03 6.91
CA TYR A 18 26.12 -12.73 7.20
C TYR A 18 27.06 -11.53 6.98
N SER A 19 28.37 -11.73 7.04
CA SER A 19 29.37 -10.68 6.78
C SER A 19 29.30 -10.08 5.37
N GLN A 20 28.61 -10.72 4.44
CA GLN A 20 28.37 -10.16 3.11
C GLN A 20 27.23 -9.13 3.07
N LEU A 21 26.29 -9.11 4.05
CA LEU A 21 25.12 -8.25 4.03
C LEU A 21 25.47 -6.76 3.87
N PRO A 22 26.38 -6.15 4.66
CA PRO A 22 26.74 -4.75 4.49
C PRO A 22 27.35 -4.42 3.13
N ILE A 23 28.00 -5.40 2.49
CA ILE A 23 28.59 -5.24 1.15
C ILE A 23 27.48 -5.24 0.10
N LEU A 24 26.50 -6.15 0.22
CA LEU A 24 25.32 -6.19 -0.67
C LEU A 24 24.49 -4.93 -0.56
N GLU A 25 24.27 -4.41 0.64
CA GLU A 25 23.59 -3.15 0.91
C GLU A 25 24.29 -1.97 0.23
N SER A 26 25.62 -1.90 0.37
CA SER A 26 26.42 -0.87 -0.31
C SER A 26 26.36 -1.01 -1.83
N LEU A 27 26.30 -2.23 -2.37
CA LEU A 27 26.13 -2.47 -3.80
C LEU A 27 24.76 -2.04 -4.28
N ILE A 28 23.70 -2.31 -3.54
CA ILE A 28 22.33 -1.85 -3.83
C ILE A 28 22.31 -0.34 -3.96
N THR A 29 22.77 0.37 -2.91
CA THR A 29 22.78 1.83 -2.89
C THR A 29 23.56 2.45 -4.06
N ASN A 30 24.74 1.89 -4.38
CA ASN A 30 25.55 2.42 -5.47
C ASN A 30 24.94 2.14 -6.85
N ASN A 31 24.39 0.93 -7.06
CA ASN A 31 23.81 0.57 -8.36
C ASN A 31 22.49 1.29 -8.63
N LEU A 32 21.70 1.58 -7.58
CA LEU A 32 20.50 2.39 -7.73
C LEU A 32 20.83 3.82 -8.19
N LYS A 33 21.90 4.46 -7.64
CA LYS A 33 22.35 5.79 -8.06
C LYS A 33 22.75 5.86 -9.54
N ILE A 34 23.23 4.77 -10.12
CA ILE A 34 23.57 4.70 -11.56
C ILE A 34 22.44 4.13 -12.42
N GLY A 35 21.30 3.77 -11.82
CA GLY A 35 20.12 3.26 -12.52
C GLY A 35 20.23 1.80 -12.97
N ASP A 36 21.15 1.01 -12.42
CA ASP A 36 21.30 -0.41 -12.74
C ASP A 36 20.34 -1.27 -11.88
N LEU A 37 19.06 -1.23 -12.24
CA LEU A 37 17.97 -1.90 -11.50
C LEU A 37 18.11 -3.42 -11.50
N GLU A 38 18.76 -4.01 -12.53
CA GLU A 38 18.99 -5.45 -12.61
C GLU A 38 19.96 -5.89 -11.53
N VAL A 39 21.08 -5.20 -11.38
CA VAL A 39 22.08 -5.51 -10.34
C VAL A 39 21.51 -5.25 -8.94
N VAL A 40 20.70 -4.21 -8.76
CA VAL A 40 19.99 -3.96 -7.51
C VAL A 40 19.07 -5.15 -7.16
N THR A 41 18.29 -5.62 -8.11
CA THR A 41 17.40 -6.78 -7.94
C THR A 41 18.20 -8.04 -7.53
N ASN A 42 19.30 -8.31 -8.23
CA ASN A 42 20.15 -9.46 -7.94
C ASN A 42 20.76 -9.39 -6.50
N ASN A 43 21.12 -8.20 -6.04
CA ASN A 43 21.65 -8.02 -4.69
C ASN A 43 20.57 -8.21 -3.61
N PHE A 44 19.34 -7.74 -3.81
CA PHE A 44 18.23 -8.04 -2.90
C PHE A 44 17.90 -9.54 -2.86
N GLN A 45 17.93 -10.22 -4.01
CA GLN A 45 17.78 -11.68 -4.08
C GLN A 45 18.87 -12.40 -3.31
N ASN A 46 20.13 -11.92 -3.41
CA ASN A 46 21.24 -12.48 -2.66
C ASN A 46 21.05 -12.30 -1.13
N ILE A 47 20.59 -11.14 -0.67
CA ILE A 47 20.28 -10.91 0.76
C ILE A 47 19.21 -11.92 1.22
N GLN A 48 18.11 -12.04 0.49
CA GLN A 48 17.04 -13.00 0.81
C GLN A 48 17.58 -14.44 0.81
N TYR A 49 18.44 -14.79 -0.15
CA TYR A 49 19.06 -16.10 -0.22
C TYR A 49 19.93 -16.41 1.03
N VAL A 50 20.73 -15.44 1.48
CA VAL A 50 21.54 -15.59 2.71
C VAL A 50 20.65 -15.95 3.90
N PHE A 51 19.58 -15.21 4.13
CA PHE A 51 18.66 -15.50 5.23
C PHE A 51 17.93 -16.85 5.06
N SER A 52 17.59 -17.23 3.83
CA SER A 52 16.90 -18.49 3.55
C SER A 52 17.78 -19.72 3.82
N GLN A 53 19.06 -19.63 3.51
CA GLN A 53 20.02 -20.74 3.65
C GLN A 53 20.66 -20.83 5.02
N ASN A 54 20.60 -19.78 5.82
CA ASN A 54 21.19 -19.77 7.13
C ASN A 54 20.27 -20.43 8.16
N THR A 55 20.73 -21.50 8.80
CA THR A 55 19.97 -22.27 9.80
C THR A 55 19.72 -21.49 11.09
N ASP A 56 20.53 -20.48 11.36
CA ASP A 56 20.43 -19.64 12.55
C ASP A 56 19.44 -18.47 12.35
N SER A 57 18.93 -18.27 11.12
CA SER A 57 17.90 -17.26 10.84
C SER A 57 16.57 -17.64 11.47
N THR A 58 15.98 -16.74 12.23
CA THR A 58 14.61 -16.89 12.72
C THR A 58 13.58 -16.79 11.59
N VAL A 59 12.34 -17.19 11.87
CA VAL A 59 11.23 -17.04 10.92
C VAL A 59 10.98 -15.57 10.60
N GLU A 60 11.04 -14.71 11.61
CA GLU A 60 10.87 -13.26 11.47
C GLU A 60 11.93 -12.66 10.55
N GLN A 61 13.21 -12.99 10.74
CA GLN A 61 14.31 -12.53 9.88
C GLN A 61 14.15 -12.98 8.43
N LYS A 62 13.67 -14.19 8.20
CA LYS A 62 13.38 -14.70 6.86
C LYS A 62 12.24 -13.93 6.21
N LEU A 63 11.14 -13.73 6.93
CA LEU A 63 9.98 -12.96 6.46
C LEU A 63 10.35 -11.50 6.18
N GLU A 64 11.12 -10.86 7.05
CA GLU A 64 11.61 -9.48 6.86
C GLU A 64 12.48 -9.36 5.60
N SER A 65 13.43 -10.28 5.39
CA SER A 65 14.26 -10.27 4.18
C SER A 65 13.45 -10.46 2.90
N MET A 66 12.40 -11.29 2.95
CA MET A 66 11.46 -11.47 1.84
C MET A 66 10.59 -10.24 1.62
N ASP A 67 10.14 -9.58 2.67
CA ASP A 67 9.35 -8.36 2.56
C ASP A 67 10.19 -7.21 1.97
N ASN A 68 11.45 -7.06 2.36
CA ASN A 68 12.38 -6.11 1.76
C ASN A 68 12.57 -6.36 0.25
N LEU A 69 12.74 -7.61 -0.17
CA LEU A 69 12.81 -7.96 -1.59
C LEU A 69 11.47 -7.71 -2.29
N ARG A 70 10.34 -7.98 -1.65
CA ARG A 70 9.00 -7.72 -2.18
C ARG A 70 8.78 -6.22 -2.38
N ASN A 71 9.12 -5.40 -1.39
CA ASN A 71 9.03 -3.94 -1.46
C ASN A 71 9.95 -3.38 -2.55
N TRP A 72 11.13 -3.96 -2.74
CA TRP A 72 11.97 -3.65 -3.87
C TRP A 72 11.28 -3.97 -5.21
N TYR A 73 10.64 -5.14 -5.37
CA TYR A 73 9.92 -5.45 -6.60
C TYR A 73 8.77 -4.49 -6.87
N LEU A 74 8.02 -4.06 -5.85
CA LEU A 74 6.99 -3.04 -6.00
C LEU A 74 7.58 -1.67 -6.40
N THR A 75 8.74 -1.32 -5.85
CA THR A 75 9.49 -0.12 -6.25
C THR A 75 9.97 -0.24 -7.70
N ALA A 76 10.60 -1.35 -8.06
CA ALA A 76 11.07 -1.61 -9.43
C ALA A 76 9.93 -1.66 -10.45
N PHE A 77 8.77 -2.20 -10.10
CA PHE A 77 7.55 -2.13 -10.91
C PHE A 77 7.21 -0.69 -11.30
N ASN A 78 7.47 0.25 -10.44
CA ASN A 78 7.19 1.67 -10.68
C ASN A 78 8.31 2.40 -11.41
N LEU A 79 9.57 2.06 -11.14
CA LEU A 79 10.76 2.72 -11.71
C LEU A 79 11.20 2.15 -13.06
N ASP A 80 10.97 0.85 -13.30
CA ASP A 80 11.39 0.19 -14.54
C ASP A 80 10.36 0.42 -15.65
N ILE A 81 10.56 1.46 -16.44
CA ILE A 81 9.70 1.84 -17.56
C ILE A 81 9.82 0.83 -18.73
N LYS A 82 10.77 -0.10 -18.66
CA LYS A 82 11.00 -1.13 -19.67
C LYS A 82 10.06 -2.32 -19.49
N ARG A 83 10.14 -3.27 -20.42
CA ARG A 83 9.26 -4.46 -20.54
C ARG A 83 9.14 -5.38 -19.31
N ASN A 84 9.89 -5.12 -18.22
CA ASN A 84 9.96 -5.99 -17.06
C ASN A 84 8.98 -5.62 -15.93
N ARG A 85 8.23 -4.54 -16.05
CA ARG A 85 7.32 -4.05 -14.99
C ARG A 85 6.41 -5.14 -14.47
N ILE A 86 5.72 -5.85 -15.35
CA ILE A 86 4.78 -6.92 -14.97
C ILE A 86 5.50 -8.09 -14.30
N LEU A 87 6.75 -8.39 -14.67
CA LEU A 87 7.55 -9.41 -13.99
C LEU A 87 7.87 -9.02 -12.54
N HIS A 88 8.16 -7.75 -12.29
CA HIS A 88 8.36 -7.26 -10.92
C HIS A 88 7.09 -7.43 -10.08
N PHE A 89 5.93 -7.08 -10.63
CA PHE A 89 4.66 -7.31 -9.95
C PHE A 89 4.40 -8.80 -9.68
N GLN A 90 4.64 -9.67 -10.64
CA GLN A 90 4.52 -11.13 -10.45
C GLN A 90 5.47 -11.67 -9.39
N ASN A 91 6.73 -11.19 -9.37
CA ASN A 91 7.70 -11.61 -8.39
C ASN A 91 7.30 -11.18 -6.97
N SER A 92 6.78 -9.96 -6.83
CA SER A 92 6.21 -9.47 -5.56
C SER A 92 5.07 -10.38 -5.08
N ARG A 93 4.14 -10.76 -5.96
CA ARG A 93 3.05 -11.70 -5.65
C ARG A 93 3.54 -13.07 -5.22
N ASN A 94 4.49 -13.63 -5.95
CA ASN A 94 5.05 -14.94 -5.64
C ASN A 94 5.73 -14.94 -4.27
N LEU A 95 6.43 -13.87 -3.92
CA LEU A 95 7.03 -13.72 -2.59
C LEU A 95 5.95 -13.65 -1.50
N LEU A 96 4.91 -12.83 -1.68
CA LEU A 96 3.83 -12.73 -0.70
C LEU A 96 3.17 -14.09 -0.44
N GLN A 97 2.93 -14.89 -1.48
CA GLN A 97 2.40 -16.24 -1.36
C GLN A 97 3.36 -17.20 -0.60
N GLN A 98 4.66 -17.00 -0.75
CA GLN A 98 5.65 -17.75 0.01
C GLN A 98 5.70 -17.30 1.47
N MET A 99 5.65 -15.99 1.72
CA MET A 99 5.62 -15.41 3.07
C MET A 99 4.40 -15.90 3.85
N LEU A 100 3.22 -15.88 3.23
CA LEU A 100 1.99 -16.40 3.82
C LEU A 100 2.14 -17.88 4.23
N ARG A 101 2.68 -18.72 3.36
CA ARG A 101 2.93 -20.14 3.69
C ARG A 101 3.89 -20.29 4.87
N ILE A 102 4.99 -19.56 4.86
CA ILE A 102 5.98 -19.61 5.96
C ILE A 102 5.35 -19.12 7.27
N ALA A 103 4.57 -18.06 7.23
CA ALA A 103 3.88 -17.51 8.40
C ALA A 103 2.81 -18.48 8.93
N SER A 104 1.96 -19.06 8.05
CA SER A 104 0.97 -20.07 8.41
C SER A 104 1.62 -21.32 9.02
N ASP A 105 2.69 -21.82 8.42
CA ASP A 105 3.41 -22.99 8.93
C ASP A 105 4.05 -22.74 10.31
N ALA A 106 4.51 -21.50 10.54
CA ALA A 106 5.21 -21.15 11.78
C ALA A 106 4.25 -20.76 12.92
N TYR A 107 3.18 -20.05 12.61
CA TYR A 107 2.28 -19.44 13.61
C TYR A 107 0.91 -20.12 13.66
N GLY A 108 0.47 -20.71 12.56
CA GLY A 108 -0.87 -21.26 12.38
C GLY A 108 -1.80 -20.31 11.63
N ASP A 109 -2.81 -20.90 10.95
CA ASP A 109 -3.72 -20.16 10.06
C ASP A 109 -4.68 -19.18 10.76
N LYS A 110 -4.76 -19.23 12.10
CA LYS A 110 -5.64 -18.37 12.90
C LYS A 110 -4.89 -17.51 13.91
N ASP A 111 -3.57 -17.40 13.77
CA ASP A 111 -2.75 -16.53 14.62
C ASP A 111 -2.77 -15.09 14.09
N GLU A 112 -2.90 -14.12 14.98
CA GLU A 112 -2.95 -12.70 14.59
C GLU A 112 -1.69 -12.23 13.82
N ARG A 113 -0.56 -12.91 13.99
CA ARG A 113 0.69 -12.60 13.29
C ARG A 113 0.62 -12.82 11.78
N ILE A 114 -0.36 -13.57 11.27
CA ILE A 114 -0.56 -13.71 9.81
C ILE A 114 -1.39 -12.57 9.20
N VAL A 115 -2.11 -11.81 10.02
CA VAL A 115 -3.04 -10.76 9.57
C VAL A 115 -2.37 -9.72 8.66
N PRO A 116 -1.17 -9.19 8.96
CA PRO A 116 -0.51 -8.24 8.05
C PRO A 116 -0.30 -8.82 6.64
N PHE A 117 0.07 -10.10 6.53
CA PHE A 117 0.28 -10.76 5.24
C PHE A 117 -1.03 -10.99 4.48
N LEU A 118 -2.11 -11.37 5.18
CA LEU A 118 -3.44 -11.49 4.57
C LEU A 118 -3.94 -10.15 4.06
N TYR A 119 -3.71 -9.07 4.80
CA TYR A 119 -4.09 -7.74 4.35
C TYR A 119 -3.28 -7.28 3.14
N GLN A 120 -1.98 -7.57 3.10
CA GLN A 120 -1.14 -7.34 1.92
C GLN A 120 -1.64 -8.14 0.71
N GLU A 121 -2.13 -9.37 0.90
CA GLU A 121 -2.75 -10.14 -0.19
C GLU A 121 -4.06 -9.48 -0.65
N ALA A 122 -4.88 -8.95 0.25
CA ALA A 122 -6.09 -8.23 -0.11
C ALA A 122 -5.77 -6.96 -0.94
N LEU A 123 -4.72 -6.21 -0.57
CA LEU A 123 -4.21 -5.07 -1.36
C LEU A 123 -3.71 -5.50 -2.74
N GLU A 124 -3.03 -6.64 -2.82
CA GLU A 124 -2.58 -7.20 -4.10
C GLU A 124 -3.76 -7.55 -5.01
N LYS A 125 -4.84 -8.14 -4.45
CA LYS A 125 -6.07 -8.41 -5.23
C LYS A 125 -6.69 -7.12 -5.78
N PHE A 126 -6.68 -6.04 -4.99
CA PHE A 126 -7.13 -4.73 -5.46
C PHE A 126 -6.24 -4.21 -6.59
N SER A 127 -4.92 -4.26 -6.44
CA SER A 127 -3.96 -3.83 -7.45
C SER A 127 -4.11 -4.65 -8.75
N LEU A 128 -4.30 -5.97 -8.62
CA LEU A 128 -4.53 -6.85 -9.77
C LEU A 128 -5.83 -6.52 -10.50
N MET A 129 -6.91 -6.25 -9.76
CA MET A 129 -8.17 -5.78 -10.35
C MET A 129 -7.97 -4.49 -11.15
N THR A 130 -7.27 -3.53 -10.59
CA THR A 130 -6.99 -2.22 -11.23
C THR A 130 -6.16 -2.41 -12.50
N LEU A 131 -5.02 -3.14 -12.42
CA LEU A 131 -4.17 -3.44 -13.56
C LEU A 131 -4.91 -4.12 -14.70
N LEU A 132 -5.70 -5.16 -14.41
CA LEU A 132 -6.43 -5.91 -15.43
C LEU A 132 -7.63 -5.14 -16.01
N SER A 133 -8.10 -4.11 -15.32
CA SER A 133 -9.18 -3.23 -15.78
C SER A 133 -8.67 -2.08 -16.65
N SER A 134 -7.39 -1.74 -16.54
CA SER A 134 -6.81 -0.62 -17.26
C SER A 134 -6.77 -0.86 -18.77
N GLN A 135 -6.96 0.22 -19.55
CA GLN A 135 -6.89 0.22 -21.00
C GLN A 135 -5.55 0.76 -21.54
N ASP A 136 -4.61 1.08 -20.64
CA ASP A 136 -3.28 1.53 -21.00
C ASP A 136 -2.34 0.38 -21.42
N GLU A 137 -1.11 0.70 -21.80
CA GLU A 137 -0.10 -0.28 -22.20
C GLU A 137 0.19 -1.29 -21.05
N LEU A 138 0.25 -0.81 -19.81
CA LEU A 138 0.51 -1.65 -18.66
C LEU A 138 -0.64 -2.63 -18.39
N GLY A 139 -1.90 -2.20 -18.55
CA GLY A 139 -3.07 -3.07 -18.47
C GLY A 139 -3.08 -4.12 -19.57
N HIS A 140 -2.67 -3.77 -20.79
CA HIS A 140 -2.51 -4.74 -21.88
C HIS A 140 -1.42 -5.76 -21.59
N ASP A 141 -0.28 -5.33 -21.06
CA ASP A 141 0.81 -6.23 -20.66
C ASP A 141 0.40 -7.10 -19.47
N ALA A 142 -0.30 -6.55 -18.48
CA ALA A 142 -0.83 -7.34 -17.37
C ALA A 142 -1.76 -8.47 -17.87
N ASN A 143 -2.67 -8.17 -18.78
CA ASN A 143 -3.56 -9.17 -19.39
C ASN A 143 -2.82 -10.23 -20.21
N ARG A 144 -1.65 -9.90 -20.76
CA ARG A 144 -0.83 -10.79 -21.59
C ARG A 144 0.10 -11.69 -20.76
N TYR A 145 0.71 -11.15 -19.73
CA TYR A 145 1.83 -11.78 -19.00
C TYR A 145 1.44 -12.29 -17.62
N ILE A 146 0.39 -11.74 -16.98
CA ILE A 146 -0.12 -12.34 -15.76
C ILE A 146 -0.93 -13.57 -16.18
N PHE A 147 -0.41 -14.75 -15.86
CA PHE A 147 -1.12 -15.99 -16.13
C PHE A 147 -2.37 -16.07 -15.23
N VAL A 148 -3.52 -15.86 -15.87
CA VAL A 148 -4.82 -16.09 -15.27
C VAL A 148 -5.37 -17.35 -15.95
N PRO A 149 -5.49 -18.48 -15.24
CA PRO A 149 -5.89 -19.77 -15.83
C PRO A 149 -7.24 -19.72 -16.56
N GLU A 150 -8.11 -18.82 -16.14
CA GLU A 150 -9.39 -18.50 -16.75
C GLU A 150 -9.49 -16.99 -16.92
N ARG A 151 -10.28 -16.52 -17.89
CA ARG A 151 -10.61 -15.09 -18.02
C ARG A 151 -11.53 -14.67 -16.86
N ILE A 152 -10.96 -14.54 -15.68
CA ILE A 152 -11.67 -14.08 -14.49
C ILE A 152 -11.96 -12.59 -14.64
N PRO A 153 -13.22 -12.15 -14.51
CA PRO A 153 -13.52 -10.72 -14.51
C PRO A 153 -12.73 -9.98 -13.43
N PRO A 154 -12.11 -8.80 -13.71
CA PRO A 154 -11.27 -8.08 -12.75
C PRO A 154 -11.92 -7.88 -11.39
N MET A 155 -13.21 -7.55 -11.34
CA MET A 155 -13.99 -7.40 -10.10
C MET A 155 -14.02 -8.65 -9.21
N THR A 156 -13.71 -9.84 -9.74
CA THR A 156 -13.59 -11.06 -8.92
C THR A 156 -12.41 -10.98 -7.98
N TYR A 157 -11.32 -10.36 -8.39
CA TYR A 157 -10.16 -10.15 -7.52
C TYR A 157 -10.50 -9.23 -6.34
N LEU A 158 -11.24 -8.15 -6.57
CA LEU A 158 -11.70 -7.30 -5.47
C LEU A 158 -12.59 -8.06 -4.48
N ARG A 159 -13.45 -8.96 -4.98
CA ARG A 159 -14.26 -9.84 -4.11
C ARG A 159 -13.39 -10.80 -3.31
N GLN A 160 -12.35 -11.37 -3.92
CA GLN A 160 -11.38 -12.19 -3.19
C GLN A 160 -10.67 -11.40 -2.09
N GLY A 161 -10.28 -10.14 -2.37
CA GLY A 161 -9.75 -9.23 -1.34
C GLY A 161 -10.73 -8.98 -0.20
N TYR A 162 -12.01 -8.85 -0.49
CA TYR A 162 -13.05 -8.71 0.52
C TYR A 162 -13.18 -9.97 1.39
N GLU A 163 -13.13 -11.18 0.80
CA GLU A 163 -13.16 -12.42 1.60
C GLU A 163 -11.94 -12.51 2.53
N LEU A 164 -10.74 -12.14 2.05
CA LEU A 164 -9.54 -12.09 2.91
C LEU A 164 -9.71 -11.14 4.09
N VAL A 165 -10.33 -9.97 3.89
CA VAL A 165 -10.59 -9.04 4.99
C VAL A 165 -11.61 -9.59 5.99
N LYS A 166 -12.56 -10.40 5.54
CA LYS A 166 -13.47 -11.13 6.45
C LYS A 166 -12.72 -12.20 7.25
N ASP A 167 -11.84 -12.96 6.59
CA ASP A 167 -10.99 -13.94 7.27
C ASP A 167 -10.11 -13.27 8.35
N ILE A 168 -9.54 -12.09 8.05
CA ILE A 168 -8.82 -11.25 9.02
C ILE A 168 -9.70 -10.95 10.23
N ARG A 169 -10.95 -10.50 10.00
CA ARG A 169 -11.86 -10.19 11.09
C ARG A 169 -12.18 -11.42 11.95
N GLU A 170 -12.39 -12.60 11.33
CA GLU A 170 -12.57 -13.85 12.04
C GLU A 170 -11.37 -14.20 12.94
N ILE A 171 -10.14 -13.95 12.48
CA ILE A 171 -8.92 -14.17 13.25
C ILE A 171 -8.87 -13.20 14.44
N ILE A 172 -9.12 -11.93 14.22
CA ILE A 172 -9.07 -10.89 15.25
C ILE A 172 -10.14 -11.13 16.33
N GLN A 173 -11.33 -11.59 15.98
CA GLN A 173 -12.38 -11.93 16.93
C GLN A 173 -11.99 -13.04 17.91
N LEU A 174 -10.96 -13.83 17.61
CA LEU A 174 -10.41 -14.83 18.54
C LEU A 174 -9.49 -14.23 19.61
N THR A 175 -9.11 -12.96 19.48
CA THR A 175 -8.14 -12.30 20.38
C THR A 175 -8.77 -11.60 21.58
N ASP A 176 -10.09 -11.53 21.68
CA ASP A 176 -10.84 -10.78 22.70
C ASP A 176 -10.45 -9.27 22.76
N ASN A 177 -9.96 -8.70 21.66
CA ASN A 177 -9.55 -7.30 21.54
C ASN A 177 -10.59 -6.50 20.74
N ASN A 178 -11.52 -5.84 21.43
CA ASN A 178 -12.60 -5.09 20.80
C ASN A 178 -12.11 -3.91 19.94
N GLU A 179 -10.98 -3.26 20.28
CA GLU A 179 -10.42 -2.19 19.43
C GLU A 179 -9.92 -2.77 18.11
N ALA A 180 -9.19 -3.87 18.15
CA ALA A 180 -8.71 -4.55 16.94
C ALA A 180 -9.88 -5.09 16.08
N ASP A 181 -10.95 -5.65 16.69
CA ASP A 181 -12.16 -6.06 15.95
C ASP A 181 -12.87 -4.84 15.33
N GLY A 182 -12.94 -3.72 16.07
CA GLY A 182 -13.43 -2.45 15.52
C GLY A 182 -12.65 -2.01 14.30
N MET A 183 -11.32 -2.08 14.35
CA MET A 183 -10.48 -1.78 13.17
C MET A 183 -10.69 -2.79 12.04
N ALA A 184 -10.77 -4.07 12.31
CA ALA A 184 -11.08 -5.09 11.31
C ALA A 184 -12.43 -4.85 10.63
N ALA A 185 -13.45 -4.45 11.40
CA ALA A 185 -14.76 -4.06 10.88
C ALA A 185 -14.67 -2.79 10.00
N VAL A 186 -13.79 -1.84 10.32
CA VAL A 186 -13.53 -0.68 9.46
C VAL A 186 -12.98 -1.13 8.11
N TYR A 187 -11.98 -2.00 8.07
CA TYR A 187 -11.41 -2.51 6.82
C TYR A 187 -12.42 -3.34 6.02
N GLU A 188 -13.26 -4.12 6.69
CA GLU A 188 -14.37 -4.82 6.04
C GLU A 188 -15.33 -3.83 5.36
N ALA A 189 -15.71 -2.77 6.06
CA ALA A 189 -16.57 -1.72 5.50
C ALA A 189 -15.90 -0.96 4.35
N ASP A 190 -14.59 -0.74 4.39
CA ASP A 190 -13.81 -0.13 3.30
C ASP A 190 -13.89 -0.97 2.01
N TYR A 191 -13.72 -2.30 2.13
CA TYR A 191 -13.87 -3.21 0.97
C TYR A 191 -15.32 -3.30 0.48
N GLN A 192 -16.30 -3.22 1.38
CA GLN A 192 -17.72 -3.09 1.00
C GLN A 192 -17.97 -1.79 0.22
N MET A 193 -17.32 -0.68 0.60
CA MET A 193 -17.37 0.59 -0.15
C MET A 193 -16.75 0.44 -1.54
N LEU A 194 -15.58 -0.18 -1.65
CA LEU A 194 -14.91 -0.44 -2.94
C LEU A 194 -15.80 -1.29 -3.87
N LEU A 195 -16.48 -2.28 -3.33
CA LEU A 195 -17.44 -3.13 -4.06
C LEU A 195 -18.78 -2.45 -4.33
N GLY A 196 -19.04 -1.27 -3.75
CA GLY A 196 -20.32 -0.56 -3.87
C GLY A 196 -21.47 -1.24 -3.14
N LEU A 197 -21.19 -2.03 -2.11
CA LEU A 197 -22.20 -2.74 -1.32
C LEU A 197 -22.94 -1.76 -0.37
N GLY A 198 -24.25 -1.82 -0.37
CA GLY A 198 -25.08 -0.93 0.46
C GLY A 198 -24.98 -1.17 1.97
N ILE A 199 -24.32 -2.24 2.40
CA ILE A 199 -24.17 -2.61 3.82
C ILE A 199 -23.02 -1.88 4.52
N ALA A 200 -22.07 -1.30 3.81
CA ALA A 200 -20.88 -0.64 4.36
C ALA A 200 -21.19 0.32 5.52
N GLN A 201 -22.28 1.10 5.39
CA GLN A 201 -22.68 2.04 6.45
C GLN A 201 -23.05 1.33 7.77
N ARG A 202 -23.63 0.14 7.69
CA ARG A 202 -23.95 -0.66 8.87
C ARG A 202 -22.69 -1.20 9.54
N THR A 203 -21.77 -1.72 8.74
CA THR A 203 -20.49 -2.27 9.23
C THR A 203 -19.62 -1.20 9.89
N TYR A 204 -19.59 0.03 9.37
CA TYR A 204 -18.90 1.14 10.05
C TYR A 204 -19.55 1.53 11.38
N ARG A 205 -20.89 1.45 11.51
CA ARG A 205 -21.52 1.68 12.82
C ARG A 205 -21.18 0.59 13.81
N GLU A 206 -21.18 -0.66 13.37
CA GLU A 206 -20.71 -1.78 14.19
C GLU A 206 -19.27 -1.56 14.68
N ALA A 207 -18.37 -1.06 13.82
CA ALA A 207 -17.03 -0.68 14.23
C ALA A 207 -17.03 0.42 15.32
N MET A 208 -17.90 1.44 15.18
CA MET A 208 -18.04 2.47 16.21
C MET A 208 -18.51 1.90 17.54
N ASP A 209 -19.49 0.99 17.52
CA ASP A 209 -20.00 0.33 18.73
C ASP A 209 -18.88 -0.48 19.41
N LEU A 210 -18.07 -1.22 18.64
CA LEU A 210 -16.91 -1.98 19.14
C LEU A 210 -15.85 -1.08 19.79
N PHE A 211 -15.57 0.10 19.22
CA PHE A 211 -14.65 1.07 19.83
C PHE A 211 -15.17 1.60 21.17
N VAL A 212 -16.48 1.86 21.27
CA VAL A 212 -17.11 2.26 22.53
C VAL A 212 -17.03 1.13 23.57
N GLU A 213 -17.28 -0.12 23.17
CA GLU A 213 -17.12 -1.31 24.02
C GLU A 213 -15.67 -1.53 24.45
N ALA A 214 -14.70 -1.17 23.61
CA ALA A 214 -13.28 -1.18 23.96
C ALA A 214 -12.88 -0.06 24.95
N GLY A 215 -13.80 0.86 25.28
CA GLY A 215 -13.54 1.99 26.17
C GLY A 215 -12.76 3.13 25.51
N ILE A 216 -12.76 3.20 24.19
CA ILE A 216 -12.15 4.32 23.45
C ILE A 216 -13.02 5.57 23.62
N ASP A 217 -12.36 6.72 23.85
CA ASP A 217 -13.03 8.00 24.01
C ASP A 217 -13.89 8.36 22.77
N ASP A 218 -15.15 8.73 23.01
CA ASP A 218 -16.10 9.10 21.96
C ASP A 218 -15.57 10.21 21.06
N GLU A 219 -14.84 11.20 21.60
CA GLU A 219 -14.25 12.29 20.80
C GLU A 219 -13.22 11.74 19.81
N LYS A 220 -12.43 10.75 20.23
CA LYS A 220 -11.44 10.10 19.40
C LYS A 220 -12.07 9.25 18.29
N VAL A 221 -13.12 8.49 18.62
CA VAL A 221 -13.91 7.73 17.63
C VAL A 221 -14.51 8.69 16.59
N ILE A 222 -15.11 9.80 17.05
CA ILE A 222 -15.66 10.82 16.16
C ILE A 222 -14.57 11.43 15.29
N ASP A 223 -13.41 11.81 15.84
CA ASP A 223 -12.29 12.34 15.08
C ASP A 223 -11.86 11.38 13.98
N PHE A 224 -11.67 10.11 14.29
CA PHE A 224 -11.31 9.07 13.32
C PHE A 224 -12.30 8.98 12.15
N PHE A 225 -13.59 8.91 12.43
CA PHE A 225 -14.62 8.80 11.39
C PHE A 225 -14.96 10.12 10.68
N THR A 226 -14.49 11.25 11.19
CA THR A 226 -14.58 12.52 10.46
C THR A 226 -13.47 12.72 9.45
N ARG A 227 -12.40 11.90 9.53
CA ARG A 227 -11.26 11.92 8.61
C ARG A 227 -11.55 11.09 7.36
N PRO A 228 -11.60 11.68 6.16
CA PRO A 228 -11.66 10.89 4.94
C PRO A 228 -10.34 10.14 4.74
N ALA A 229 -10.43 8.93 4.21
CA ALA A 229 -9.28 8.14 3.85
C ALA A 229 -9.39 7.63 2.42
N VAL A 230 -8.28 7.55 1.72
CA VAL A 230 -8.18 6.88 0.41
C VAL A 230 -8.32 5.38 0.62
N LEU A 231 -9.11 4.70 -0.21
CA LEU A 231 -9.37 3.27 -0.11
C LEU A 231 -8.75 2.47 -1.28
N PRO A 232 -8.22 1.28 -1.00
CA PRO A 232 -7.98 0.70 0.32
C PRO A 232 -6.86 1.43 1.07
N VAL A 233 -6.90 1.38 2.39
CA VAL A 233 -5.79 1.90 3.22
C VAL A 233 -4.56 1.02 2.99
N SER A 234 -3.37 1.62 2.91
CA SER A 234 -2.13 0.93 2.50
C SER A 234 -1.59 -0.10 3.50
N GLU A 235 -1.95 0.03 4.77
CA GLU A 235 -1.46 -0.83 5.83
C GLU A 235 -2.59 -1.23 6.78
N TYR A 236 -2.41 -2.35 7.47
CA TYR A 236 -3.34 -2.81 8.49
C TYR A 236 -2.92 -2.29 9.87
N TYR A 237 -3.81 -1.58 10.54
CA TYR A 237 -3.61 -1.08 11.90
C TYR A 237 -4.61 -1.74 12.85
N THR A 238 -4.17 -2.06 14.05
CA THR A 238 -5.00 -2.72 15.09
C THR A 238 -5.65 -1.72 16.03
N SER A 239 -5.27 -0.44 15.96
CA SER A 239 -5.81 0.61 16.80
C SER A 239 -6.11 1.91 16.02
N ILE A 240 -7.06 2.70 16.56
CA ILE A 240 -7.38 4.04 16.06
C ILE A 240 -6.15 4.96 16.10
N ASP A 241 -5.33 4.87 17.15
CA ASP A 241 -4.13 5.70 17.31
C ASP A 241 -3.12 5.45 16.22
N GLU A 242 -2.83 4.19 15.93
CA GLU A 242 -1.94 3.82 14.82
C GLU A 242 -2.45 4.38 13.49
N ALA A 243 -3.73 4.19 13.18
CA ALA A 243 -4.34 4.65 11.95
C ALA A 243 -4.32 6.20 11.82
N ILE A 244 -4.62 6.92 12.90
CA ILE A 244 -4.56 8.39 12.93
C ILE A 244 -3.11 8.88 12.79
N ASN A 245 -2.16 8.26 13.47
CA ASN A 245 -0.75 8.64 13.40
C ASN A 245 -0.16 8.37 12.01
N ALA A 246 -0.50 7.25 11.39
CA ALA A 246 -0.12 6.96 10.01
C ALA A 246 -0.69 8.00 9.03
N GLN A 247 -1.95 8.38 9.19
CA GLN A 247 -2.56 9.42 8.38
C GLN A 247 -1.88 10.79 8.58
N LYS A 248 -1.51 11.15 9.82
CA LYS A 248 -0.73 12.36 10.09
C LYS A 248 0.67 12.29 9.46
N ALA A 249 1.30 11.13 9.46
CA ALA A 249 2.62 10.92 8.85
C ALA A 249 2.60 11.16 7.32
N THR A 250 1.46 10.93 6.65
CA THR A 250 1.31 11.32 5.23
C THR A 250 1.15 12.82 5.02
N GLY A 251 1.03 13.61 6.08
CA GLY A 251 0.83 15.05 6.05
C GLY A 251 -0.62 15.49 6.18
N TYR A 252 -1.54 14.58 6.59
CA TYR A 252 -2.95 14.95 6.79
C TYR A 252 -3.10 16.13 7.75
N GLU A 253 -3.81 17.16 7.32
CA GLU A 253 -4.06 18.38 8.09
C GLU A 253 -5.46 18.93 7.83
N VAL A 254 -6.12 19.41 8.91
CA VAL A 254 -7.36 20.16 8.81
C VAL A 254 -7.04 21.64 8.97
N LEU A 255 -7.14 22.39 7.88
CA LEU A 255 -6.94 23.83 7.89
C LEU A 255 -8.25 24.50 8.27
N ASN A 256 -8.26 25.22 9.39
CA ASN A 256 -9.44 25.96 9.84
C ASN A 256 -9.80 27.01 8.79
N GLY A 257 -11.02 26.89 8.23
CA GLY A 257 -11.61 27.89 7.36
C GLY A 257 -12.15 29.07 8.15
N GLU A 258 -12.65 30.09 7.44
CA GLU A 258 -13.43 31.19 8.03
C GLU A 258 -14.66 30.62 8.76
N GLU A 259 -15.08 31.28 9.83
CA GLU A 259 -16.22 30.88 10.64
C GLU A 259 -17.46 30.69 9.76
N GLY A 260 -18.02 29.46 9.75
CA GLY A 260 -19.18 29.07 8.92
C GLY A 260 -18.87 28.47 7.53
N SER A 261 -17.61 28.34 7.14
CA SER A 261 -17.20 27.61 5.93
C SER A 261 -16.87 26.14 6.22
N ASP A 262 -17.04 25.26 5.21
CA ASP A 262 -16.52 23.89 5.31
C ASP A 262 -14.98 23.94 5.49
N PRO A 263 -14.40 23.14 6.40
CA PRO A 263 -12.96 23.13 6.62
C PRO A 263 -12.22 22.74 5.33
N LYS A 264 -11.09 23.35 5.07
CA LYS A 264 -10.17 22.91 4.04
C LYS A 264 -9.36 21.75 4.62
N VAL A 265 -9.37 20.60 3.95
CA VAL A 265 -8.67 19.40 4.42
C VAL A 265 -7.59 19.01 3.41
N TYR A 266 -6.36 18.97 3.88
CA TYR A 266 -5.24 18.39 3.15
C TYR A 266 -5.12 16.90 3.51
N LEU A 267 -5.25 16.03 2.52
CA LEU A 267 -5.23 14.58 2.74
C LEU A 267 -3.82 14.00 2.86
N GLY A 268 -2.82 14.77 2.51
CA GLY A 268 -1.42 14.34 2.57
C GLY A 268 -0.80 14.09 1.19
N ASN A 269 0.33 13.39 1.24
CA ASN A 269 1.16 13.08 0.08
C ASN A 269 0.88 11.66 -0.39
N TYR A 270 0.65 11.51 -1.70
CA TYR A 270 0.41 10.23 -2.35
C TYR A 270 1.32 10.11 -3.55
N THR A 271 1.75 8.89 -3.84
CA THR A 271 2.52 8.63 -5.05
C THR A 271 1.65 7.84 -5.99
N ALA A 272 1.40 8.41 -7.16
CA ALA A 272 0.73 7.71 -8.24
C ALA A 272 1.77 7.33 -9.27
N TRP A 273 1.94 6.05 -9.50
CA TRP A 273 2.96 5.55 -10.38
C TRP A 273 2.54 5.51 -11.85
N ASN A 274 1.24 5.39 -12.11
CA ASN A 274 0.61 5.47 -13.43
C ASN A 274 -0.92 5.36 -13.31
N GLU A 275 -1.62 5.48 -14.44
CA GLU A 275 -3.09 5.38 -14.53
C GLU A 275 -3.65 4.04 -14.05
N SER A 276 -2.89 2.94 -14.20
CA SER A 276 -3.31 1.59 -13.83
C SER A 276 -3.18 1.27 -12.34
N VAL A 277 -2.35 2.03 -11.63
CA VAL A 277 -2.13 1.89 -10.18
C VAL A 277 -2.30 3.27 -9.56
N PRO A 278 -3.52 3.77 -9.47
CA PRO A 278 -3.78 5.19 -9.29
C PRO A 278 -3.34 5.72 -7.93
N TYR A 279 -3.09 4.91 -6.94
CA TYR A 279 -2.76 5.42 -5.62
C TYR A 279 -2.44 4.31 -4.63
N THR A 280 -1.41 3.67 -4.82
CA THR A 280 -0.84 3.10 -3.62
C THR A 280 -0.10 4.23 -2.93
N ALA A 281 -0.35 4.44 -1.64
CA ALA A 281 0.71 4.95 -0.82
C ALA A 281 1.95 4.18 -1.26
N MET A 282 3.04 4.88 -1.60
CA MET A 282 4.27 4.18 -1.91
C MET A 282 4.48 3.14 -0.83
N PRO A 283 4.70 1.86 -1.16
CA PRO A 283 5.29 0.99 -0.16
C PRO A 283 6.52 1.74 0.36
N ALA A 284 6.67 1.82 1.66
CA ALA A 284 7.85 2.44 2.24
C ALA A 284 9.05 1.86 1.51
N LEU A 285 9.93 2.72 1.01
CA LEU A 285 11.18 2.24 0.42
C LEU A 285 11.82 1.32 1.46
N PRO A 286 12.37 0.17 1.05
CA PRO A 286 13.17 -0.63 1.95
C PRO A 286 14.15 0.29 2.71
N GLU A 287 14.33 0.08 3.99
CA GLU A 287 15.14 0.96 4.84
C GLU A 287 16.50 1.29 4.22
N ILE A 288 17.10 0.29 3.57
CA ILE A 288 18.36 0.41 2.80
C ILE A 288 18.31 1.47 1.68
N LEU A 289 17.12 1.88 1.25
CA LEU A 289 16.90 2.88 0.18
C LEU A 289 16.34 4.20 0.72
N SER A 290 16.18 4.34 2.03
CA SER A 290 15.57 5.52 2.66
C SER A 290 16.28 6.84 2.34
N ASP A 291 17.60 6.80 2.09
CA ASP A 291 18.43 7.95 1.79
C ASP A 291 18.48 8.33 0.30
N ILE A 292 17.69 7.64 -0.55
CA ILE A 292 17.71 7.86 -1.99
C ILE A 292 16.55 8.77 -2.38
N GLU A 293 16.90 9.96 -2.87
CA GLU A 293 15.94 10.87 -3.48
C GLU A 293 15.53 10.35 -4.86
N LEU A 294 14.24 10.10 -5.02
CA LEU A 294 13.64 9.85 -6.33
C LEU A 294 13.31 11.20 -6.99
N GLU A 295 13.64 11.32 -8.29
CA GLU A 295 13.19 12.47 -9.07
C GLU A 295 11.69 12.32 -9.36
N LEU A 296 10.88 13.13 -8.69
CA LEU A 296 9.42 13.09 -8.75
C LEU A 296 8.87 14.41 -9.25
N ILE A 297 7.77 14.36 -9.98
CA ILE A 297 6.96 15.52 -10.34
C ILE A 297 5.89 15.68 -9.26
N LYS A 298 5.88 16.81 -8.58
CA LYS A 298 4.84 17.19 -7.64
C LYS A 298 3.62 17.70 -8.39
N VAL A 299 2.42 17.20 -8.09
CA VAL A 299 1.14 17.70 -8.62
C VAL A 299 0.22 18.03 -7.46
N GLU A 300 -0.26 19.27 -7.40
CA GLU A 300 -1.21 19.73 -6.40
C GLU A 300 -2.63 19.59 -6.93
N MET A 301 -3.45 18.85 -6.19
CA MET A 301 -4.82 18.50 -6.55
C MET A 301 -5.84 19.16 -5.65
N GLN A 302 -6.94 19.66 -6.24
CA GLN A 302 -8.11 20.09 -5.51
C GLN A 302 -9.35 19.31 -5.99
N PHE A 303 -10.24 18.93 -5.07
CA PHE A 303 -11.42 18.14 -5.39
C PHE A 303 -12.46 18.13 -4.26
N ARG A 304 -13.53 17.37 -4.48
CA ARG A 304 -14.61 17.13 -3.51
C ARG A 304 -14.91 15.63 -3.44
N ILE A 305 -15.41 15.17 -2.30
CA ILE A 305 -15.91 13.80 -2.11
C ILE A 305 -17.40 13.83 -1.86
N SER A 306 -18.14 12.98 -2.58
CA SER A 306 -19.57 12.77 -2.32
C SER A 306 -19.77 11.96 -1.03
N SER A 307 -21.01 11.94 -0.50
CA SER A 307 -21.39 11.07 0.62
C SER A 307 -21.24 9.56 0.33
N ARG A 308 -20.96 9.18 -0.92
CA ARG A 308 -20.68 7.81 -1.34
C ARG A 308 -19.19 7.55 -1.59
N GLY A 309 -18.32 8.41 -1.12
CA GLY A 309 -16.87 8.26 -1.28
C GLY A 309 -16.35 8.47 -2.71
N LYS A 310 -17.14 8.98 -3.64
CA LYS A 310 -16.71 9.22 -5.03
C LYS A 310 -16.20 10.65 -5.21
N THR A 311 -15.09 10.77 -5.91
CA THR A 311 -14.50 12.05 -6.31
C THR A 311 -15.43 12.87 -7.20
N ARG A 312 -15.38 14.17 -7.05
CA ARG A 312 -16.11 15.15 -7.84
C ARG A 312 -15.25 16.38 -8.14
N GLY A 313 -15.19 16.75 -9.41
CA GLY A 313 -14.46 17.93 -9.90
C GLY A 313 -12.99 17.89 -9.49
N PRO A 314 -12.24 16.84 -9.87
CA PRO A 314 -10.80 16.84 -9.69
C PRO A 314 -10.20 17.92 -10.59
N ASP A 315 -9.27 18.68 -10.02
CA ASP A 315 -8.56 19.77 -10.70
C ASP A 315 -7.09 19.76 -10.25
N ALA A 316 -6.20 19.67 -11.21
CA ALA A 316 -4.76 19.75 -10.97
C ALA A 316 -4.30 21.20 -11.11
N GLU A 317 -4.25 21.92 -9.98
CA GLU A 317 -3.92 23.35 -9.94
C GLU A 317 -2.53 23.65 -10.48
N SER A 318 -1.54 22.81 -10.15
CA SER A 318 -0.14 23.02 -10.53
C SER A 318 0.64 21.72 -10.60
N SER A 319 1.80 21.75 -11.27
CA SER A 319 2.81 20.69 -11.18
C SER A 319 4.21 21.28 -11.17
N GLU A 320 5.14 20.64 -10.46
CA GLU A 320 6.54 21.05 -10.35
C GLU A 320 7.47 19.82 -10.52
N PRO A 321 8.28 19.74 -11.59
CA PRO A 321 8.30 20.66 -12.73
C PRO A 321 6.98 20.68 -13.53
N ASP A 322 6.74 21.74 -14.31
CA ASP A 322 5.50 21.89 -15.08
C ASP A 322 5.33 20.76 -16.08
N SER A 323 4.24 20.01 -15.95
CA SER A 323 3.90 18.86 -16.80
C SER A 323 2.40 18.73 -17.00
N VAL A 324 1.96 19.04 -18.21
CA VAL A 324 0.55 18.87 -18.60
C VAL A 324 0.12 17.41 -18.50
N ARG A 325 1.02 16.47 -18.85
CA ARG A 325 0.75 15.03 -18.78
C ARG A 325 0.54 14.59 -17.33
N ALA A 326 1.48 14.93 -16.42
CA ALA A 326 1.37 14.55 -15.03
C ALA A 326 0.07 15.11 -14.37
N ARG A 327 -0.32 16.33 -14.70
CA ARG A 327 -1.58 16.90 -14.21
C ARG A 327 -2.79 16.11 -14.70
N ARG A 328 -2.84 15.77 -16.00
CA ARG A 328 -3.94 15.00 -16.57
C ARG A 328 -4.02 13.60 -15.97
N ASP A 329 -2.88 12.92 -15.85
CA ASP A 329 -2.79 11.56 -15.29
C ASP A 329 -3.25 11.57 -13.81
N ALA A 330 -2.88 12.63 -13.03
CA ALA A 330 -3.36 12.83 -11.66
C ALA A 330 -4.88 13.03 -11.58
N GLU A 331 -5.47 13.84 -12.47
CA GLU A 331 -6.92 14.03 -12.53
C GLU A 331 -7.65 12.72 -12.87
N ASP A 332 -7.13 11.95 -13.81
CA ASP A 332 -7.74 10.68 -14.22
C ASP A 332 -7.61 9.63 -13.11
N ALA A 333 -6.45 9.52 -12.46
CA ALA A 333 -6.27 8.68 -11.29
C ALA A 333 -7.26 9.04 -10.16
N LEU A 334 -7.41 10.33 -9.88
CA LEU A 334 -8.31 10.80 -8.81
C LEU A 334 -9.79 10.53 -9.10
N LYS A 335 -10.22 10.45 -10.36
CA LYS A 335 -11.59 10.08 -10.74
C LYS A 335 -11.94 8.65 -10.35
N GLU A 336 -10.96 7.75 -10.42
CA GLU A 336 -11.13 6.33 -10.11
C GLU A 336 -11.05 6.03 -8.61
N MET A 337 -10.50 6.96 -7.81
CA MET A 337 -10.38 6.77 -6.37
C MET A 337 -11.71 6.66 -5.65
N VAL A 338 -11.72 5.78 -4.65
CA VAL A 338 -12.79 5.66 -3.66
C VAL A 338 -12.26 6.11 -2.31
N PHE A 339 -13.08 6.83 -1.58
CA PHE A 339 -12.72 7.37 -0.28
C PHE A 339 -13.68 6.85 0.79
N ARG A 340 -13.17 6.63 2.00
CA ARG A 340 -14.03 6.58 3.19
C ARG A 340 -14.59 7.97 3.38
N PRO A 341 -15.91 8.18 3.24
CA PRO A 341 -16.49 9.51 3.40
C PRO A 341 -16.55 9.89 4.87
N ARG A 342 -16.61 11.20 5.13
CA ARG A 342 -16.76 11.73 6.49
C ARG A 342 -18.12 11.32 7.09
N PHE A 343 -18.09 10.82 8.35
CA PHE A 343 -19.28 10.51 9.11
C PHE A 343 -19.50 11.55 10.22
N VAL A 344 -20.63 12.26 10.18
CA VAL A 344 -20.94 13.32 11.15
C VAL A 344 -22.43 13.26 11.48
N GLY A 345 -22.77 13.24 12.79
CA GLY A 345 -24.15 13.22 13.26
C GLY A 345 -24.94 12.03 12.71
N ASN A 346 -24.39 10.82 12.78
CA ASN A 346 -24.95 9.58 12.28
C ASN A 346 -25.25 9.53 10.77
N ARG A 347 -24.62 10.39 9.96
CA ARG A 347 -24.83 10.43 8.51
C ARG A 347 -23.52 10.63 7.76
N TRP A 348 -23.41 9.97 6.62
CA TRP A 348 -22.39 10.26 5.64
C TRP A 348 -22.57 11.67 5.07
N ARG A 349 -21.51 12.46 5.11
CA ARG A 349 -21.53 13.83 4.61
C ARG A 349 -20.54 13.99 3.45
N PRO A 350 -20.92 14.70 2.40
CA PRO A 350 -19.95 15.11 1.40
C PRO A 350 -18.92 16.04 2.05
N LEU A 351 -17.71 16.06 1.52
CA LEU A 351 -16.67 16.99 1.93
C LEU A 351 -16.23 17.81 0.71
N ARG A 352 -16.20 19.13 0.89
CA ARG A 352 -15.74 20.10 -0.10
C ARG A 352 -14.35 20.58 0.31
N ASN A 353 -13.64 21.25 -0.59
CA ASN A 353 -12.33 21.85 -0.31
C ASN A 353 -11.26 20.84 0.17
N LEU A 354 -11.19 19.70 -0.51
CA LEU A 354 -10.13 18.73 -0.31
C LEU A 354 -8.96 19.06 -1.21
N THR A 355 -7.77 18.93 -0.64
CA THR A 355 -6.52 19.03 -1.39
C THR A 355 -5.62 17.84 -1.07
N MET A 356 -4.78 17.46 -2.02
CA MET A 356 -3.75 16.44 -1.82
C MET A 356 -2.59 16.69 -2.78
N THR A 357 -1.46 16.12 -2.48
CA THR A 357 -0.29 16.16 -3.36
C THR A 357 -0.04 14.78 -3.95
N TYR A 358 0.08 14.74 -5.27
CA TYR A 358 0.54 13.58 -6.01
C TYR A 358 1.99 13.73 -6.40
N TRP A 359 2.74 12.64 -6.25
CA TRP A 359 4.11 12.55 -6.69
C TRP A 359 4.22 11.50 -7.79
N TYR A 360 4.67 11.92 -8.96
CA TYR A 360 4.93 11.05 -10.11
C TYR A 360 6.41 10.85 -10.32
N PRO A 361 6.90 9.63 -10.60
CA PRO A 361 8.27 9.45 -11.04
C PRO A 361 8.49 10.12 -12.40
N THR A 362 9.63 10.80 -12.55
CA THR A 362 10.02 11.34 -13.85
C THR A 362 10.38 10.20 -14.79
N GLU A 363 9.89 10.27 -16.03
CA GLU A 363 10.43 9.43 -17.11
C GLU A 363 11.86 9.89 -17.40
N LYS A 364 12.87 9.05 -17.11
CA LYS A 364 14.25 9.28 -17.55
C LYS A 364 14.44 8.85 -18.98
#